data_682f96812f38d043b4ec0267335b9ff7
#
_entry.id   682f96812f38d043b4ec0267335b9ff7
#
_cell.length_a   1.000
_cell.length_b   1.000
_cell.length_c   1.000
_cell.angle_alpha   90.00
_cell.angle_beta   90.00
_cell.angle_gamma   90.00
#
_symmetry.space_group_name_H-M   'P 1'
#
loop_
_entity.id
_entity.type
_entity.pdbx_description
1 polymer ?
#
loop_
_entity_poly.entity_id
_entity_poly.type
_entity_poly.pdbx_seq_one_letter_code
_entity_poly.pdbx_strand_id
1 'polypeptide(L)'
;MKAPNLAKFRGRSPVLVDDIVSSGSTIRTALQILKVQKLGSPYCLAVHGLCTDRAARRIRDRTVSFLTTDTVANRDAGLVIAPLIAATLVAAAAKSSL
;
A
#
# COMPACT_ATOMS: atom_id res chain seq x y z
N MET A 1 -5.56 17.51 -5.39
CA MET A 1 -5.89 16.26 -6.14
C MET A 1 -7.37 16.30 -6.51
N LYS A 2 -7.67 16.11 -7.78
CA LYS A 2 -9.06 15.99 -8.21
C LYS A 2 -9.54 14.56 -8.03
N ALA A 3 -10.54 14.37 -7.17
CA ALA A 3 -11.05 13.05 -6.88
C ALA A 3 -11.95 12.53 -8.03
N PRO A 4 -11.79 11.28 -8.45
CA PRO A 4 -12.71 10.66 -9.40
C PRO A 4 -14.08 10.43 -8.73
N ASN A 5 -15.11 10.29 -9.55
CA ASN A 5 -16.42 9.89 -9.08
C ASN A 5 -16.46 8.36 -8.92
N LEU A 6 -16.56 7.90 -7.68
CA LEU A 6 -16.55 6.49 -7.33
C LEU A 6 -17.93 5.96 -6.93
N ALA A 7 -19.00 6.68 -7.27
CA ALA A 7 -20.37 6.35 -6.83
C ALA A 7 -20.79 4.92 -7.18
N LYS A 8 -20.39 4.40 -8.34
CA LYS A 8 -20.71 3.03 -8.77
C LYS A 8 -20.02 1.94 -7.94
N PHE A 9 -19.04 2.31 -7.12
CA PHE A 9 -18.31 1.37 -6.27
C PHE A 9 -18.70 1.47 -4.79
N ARG A 10 -19.75 2.21 -4.46
CA ARG A 10 -20.20 2.35 -3.07
C ARG A 10 -20.43 0.98 -2.45
N GLY A 11 -20.02 0.84 -1.20
CA GLY A 11 -20.10 -0.42 -0.45
C GLY A 11 -18.99 -1.42 -0.73
N ARG A 12 -18.17 -1.21 -1.77
CA ARG A 12 -16.99 -2.04 -2.02
C ARG A 12 -15.81 -1.58 -1.19
N SER A 13 -14.96 -2.52 -0.79
CA SER A 13 -13.74 -2.23 -0.04
C SER A 13 -12.61 -1.86 -1.00
N PRO A 14 -12.16 -0.61 -1.02
CA PRO A 14 -11.07 -0.19 -1.89
C PRO A 14 -9.72 -0.66 -1.38
N VAL A 15 -8.77 -0.82 -2.28
CA VAL A 15 -7.37 -1.07 -1.95
C VAL A 15 -6.55 0.10 -2.45
N LEU A 16 -5.90 0.81 -1.52
CA LEU A 16 -4.94 1.86 -1.85
C LEU A 16 -3.57 1.24 -2.05
N VAL A 17 -2.92 1.57 -3.14
CA VAL A 17 -1.57 1.09 -3.45
C VAL A 17 -0.67 2.27 -3.72
N ASP A 18 0.48 2.32 -3.06
CA ASP A 18 1.47 3.38 -3.24
C ASP A 18 2.87 2.76 -3.25
N ASP A 19 3.82 3.42 -3.90
CA ASP A 19 5.20 2.97 -3.91
C ASP A 19 5.92 3.30 -2.60
N ILE A 20 5.78 4.53 -2.10
CA ILE A 20 6.44 4.98 -0.88
C ILE A 20 5.42 5.68 0.02
N VAL A 21 5.38 5.27 1.29
CA VAL A 21 4.66 5.99 2.33
C VAL A 21 5.68 6.60 3.29
N SER A 22 5.75 7.93 3.34
CA SER A 22 6.65 8.66 4.23
C SER A 22 5.88 9.41 5.32
N SER A 23 5.38 10.61 5.04
CA SER A 23 4.55 11.35 6.02
C SER A 23 3.15 10.78 6.16
N GLY A 24 2.70 10.02 5.18
CA GLY A 24 1.35 9.47 5.13
C GLY A 24 0.30 10.48 4.66
N SER A 25 0.68 11.68 4.26
CA SER A 25 -0.28 12.72 3.88
C SER A 25 -1.07 12.36 2.64
N THR A 26 -0.43 11.77 1.63
CA THR A 26 -1.09 11.31 0.40
C THR A 26 -2.14 10.23 0.70
N ILE A 27 -1.76 9.25 1.51
CA ILE A 27 -2.67 8.17 1.93
C ILE A 27 -3.83 8.74 2.75
N ARG A 28 -3.56 9.66 3.67
CA ARG A 28 -4.63 10.26 4.49
C ARG A 28 -5.61 11.07 3.64
N THR A 29 -5.12 11.79 2.63
CA THR A 29 -5.99 12.49 1.68
C THR A 29 -6.85 11.50 0.90
N ALA A 30 -6.27 10.42 0.40
CA ALA A 30 -7.01 9.38 -0.30
C ALA A 30 -8.07 8.73 0.60
N LEU A 31 -7.73 8.42 1.86
CA LEU A 31 -8.67 7.85 2.83
C LEU A 31 -9.87 8.78 3.07
N GLN A 32 -9.62 10.09 3.16
CA GLN A 32 -10.68 11.09 3.33
C GLN A 32 -11.61 11.13 2.11
N ILE A 33 -11.06 11.06 0.91
CA ILE A 33 -11.83 11.00 -0.34
C ILE A 33 -12.74 9.76 -0.35
N LEU A 34 -12.19 8.61 0.00
CA LEU A 34 -12.96 7.35 0.04
C LEU A 34 -14.09 7.42 1.06
N LYS A 35 -13.84 8.02 2.21
CA LYS A 35 -14.86 8.20 3.26
C LYS A 35 -16.00 9.12 2.79
N VAL A 36 -15.66 10.24 2.17
CA VAL A 36 -16.65 11.20 1.65
C VAL A 36 -17.52 10.54 0.58
N GLN A 37 -16.95 9.69 -0.25
CA GLN A 37 -17.68 8.98 -1.30
C GLN A 37 -18.38 7.70 -0.81
N LYS A 38 -18.34 7.42 0.49
CA LYS A 38 -19.07 6.31 1.13
C LYS A 38 -18.67 4.94 0.60
N LEU A 39 -17.39 4.74 0.32
CA LEU A 39 -16.86 3.42 0.02
C LEU A 39 -16.70 2.60 1.31
N GLY A 40 -16.59 1.29 1.16
CA GLY A 40 -16.35 0.39 2.29
C GLY A 40 -14.98 0.63 2.93
N SER A 41 -14.68 -0.15 3.98
CA SER A 41 -13.42 -0.01 4.71
C SER A 41 -12.23 -0.33 3.83
N PRO A 42 -11.24 0.58 3.72
CA PRO A 42 -10.12 0.41 2.81
C PRO A 42 -9.03 -0.48 3.35
N TYR A 43 -8.29 -1.09 2.43
CA TYR A 43 -6.98 -1.70 2.66
C TYR A 43 -5.90 -0.78 2.11
N CYS A 44 -4.72 -0.80 2.67
CA CYS A 44 -3.58 -0.03 2.18
C CYS A 44 -2.35 -0.91 2.03
N LEU A 45 -1.76 -0.88 0.85
CA LEU A 45 -0.53 -1.59 0.53
C LEU A 45 0.51 -0.59 0.03
N ALA A 46 1.72 -0.63 0.58
CA ALA A 46 2.82 0.18 0.11
C ALA A 46 4.06 -0.69 -0.14
N VAL A 47 4.87 -0.33 -1.13
CA VAL A 47 6.11 -1.03 -1.37
C VAL A 47 7.13 -0.67 -0.29
N HIS A 48 7.40 0.62 -0.09
CA HIS A 48 8.40 1.09 0.86
C HIS A 48 7.76 1.83 2.03
N GLY A 49 7.81 1.23 3.21
CA GLY A 49 7.30 1.83 4.43
C GLY A 49 8.38 2.65 5.13
N LEU A 50 8.41 3.95 4.87
CA LEU A 50 9.34 4.90 5.44
C LEU A 50 8.69 5.86 6.44
N CYS A 51 7.45 5.61 6.81
CA CYS A 51 6.72 6.49 7.72
C CYS A 51 7.12 6.28 9.18
N THR A 52 6.94 7.34 9.97
CA THR A 52 7.09 7.25 11.41
C THR A 52 6.02 6.32 12.00
N ASP A 53 6.24 5.82 13.21
CA ASP A 53 5.24 4.99 13.92
C ASP A 53 3.91 5.72 14.08
N ARG A 54 3.96 7.04 14.32
CA ARG A 54 2.76 7.88 14.44
C ARG A 54 1.98 7.95 13.14
N ALA A 55 2.66 8.16 12.02
CA ALA A 55 2.03 8.20 10.70
C ALA A 55 1.42 6.84 10.33
N ALA A 56 2.16 5.75 10.56
CA ALA A 56 1.68 4.39 10.33
C ALA A 56 0.45 4.07 11.17
N ARG A 57 0.43 4.47 12.45
CA ARG A 57 -0.71 4.28 13.34
C ARG A 57 -1.96 4.98 12.81
N ARG A 58 -1.83 6.22 12.32
CA ARG A 58 -2.96 6.95 11.73
C ARG A 58 -3.54 6.26 10.53
N ILE A 59 -2.70 5.62 9.72
CA ILE A 59 -3.15 4.83 8.57
C ILE A 59 -3.84 3.55 9.05
N ARG A 60 -3.23 2.82 9.97
CA ARG A 60 -3.82 1.59 10.53
C ARG A 60 -5.20 1.82 11.14
N ASP A 61 -5.37 2.94 11.85
CA ASP A 61 -6.64 3.25 12.53
C ASP A 61 -7.79 3.50 11.55
N ARG A 62 -7.49 3.78 10.29
CA ARG A 62 -8.48 4.09 9.25
C ARG A 62 -8.60 3.03 8.17
N THR A 63 -7.86 1.94 8.30
CA THR A 63 -7.84 0.87 7.31
C THR A 63 -8.16 -0.46 7.97
N VAL A 64 -8.62 -1.42 7.17
CA VAL A 64 -8.76 -2.81 7.64
C VAL A 64 -7.38 -3.41 7.87
N SER A 65 -6.45 -3.11 6.98
CA SER A 65 -5.07 -3.57 7.07
C SER A 65 -4.15 -2.58 6.36
N PHE A 66 -3.00 -2.33 6.95
CA PHE A 66 -1.90 -1.59 6.33
C PHE A 66 -0.68 -2.50 6.30
N LEU A 67 -0.23 -2.84 5.09
CA LEU A 67 0.91 -3.71 4.87
C LEU A 67 1.93 -3.03 3.95
N THR A 68 3.20 -3.24 4.24
CA THR A 68 4.30 -2.87 3.35
C THR A 68 5.12 -4.11 3.00
N THR A 69 5.97 -4.00 1.99
CA THR A 69 7.00 -5.00 1.77
C THR A 69 8.10 -4.83 2.80
N ASP A 70 9.00 -5.79 2.87
CA ASP A 70 10.15 -5.78 3.78
C ASP A 70 11.42 -5.16 3.16
N THR A 71 11.26 -4.38 2.08
CA THR A 71 12.38 -3.60 1.50
C THR A 71 12.97 -2.61 2.50
N VAL A 72 12.14 -2.11 3.43
CA VAL A 72 12.56 -1.30 4.57
C VAL A 72 11.98 -1.96 5.82
N ALA A 73 12.83 -2.25 6.79
CA ALA A 73 12.38 -2.83 8.06
C ALA A 73 11.44 -1.86 8.78
N ASN A 74 10.22 -2.31 9.04
CA ASN A 74 9.23 -1.54 9.77
C ASN A 74 8.16 -2.47 10.35
N ARG A 75 7.33 -1.93 11.23
CA ARG A 75 6.32 -2.69 11.96
C ARG A 75 5.23 -3.31 11.07
N ASP A 76 4.95 -2.70 9.93
CA ASP A 76 3.90 -3.11 9.01
C ASP A 76 4.42 -3.96 7.85
N ALA A 77 5.70 -4.36 7.88
CA ALA A 77 6.35 -5.17 6.86
C ALA A 77 5.84 -6.61 6.91
N GLY A 78 4.70 -6.85 6.26
CA GLY A 78 4.06 -8.16 6.19
C GLY A 78 4.20 -8.87 4.84
N LEU A 79 4.82 -8.22 3.85
CA LEU A 79 5.00 -8.77 2.50
C LEU A 79 6.49 -9.00 2.24
N VAL A 80 6.88 -10.27 2.13
CA VAL A 80 8.27 -10.65 1.90
C VAL A 80 8.59 -10.56 0.41
N ILE A 81 9.57 -9.74 0.04
CA ILE A 81 9.92 -9.47 -1.36
C ILE A 81 10.99 -10.41 -1.92
N ALA A 82 11.85 -10.99 -1.07
CA ALA A 82 12.97 -11.79 -1.51
C ALA A 82 12.60 -12.96 -2.45
N PRO A 83 11.53 -13.74 -2.20
CA PRO A 83 11.17 -14.81 -3.12
C PRO A 83 10.83 -14.34 -4.53
N LEU A 84 10.17 -13.18 -4.66
CA LEU A 84 9.84 -12.58 -5.95
C LEU A 84 11.10 -12.17 -6.70
N ILE A 85 12.04 -11.53 -6.02
CA ILE A 85 13.32 -11.12 -6.61
C ILE A 85 14.13 -12.34 -7.03
N ALA A 86 14.22 -13.36 -6.18
CA ALA A 86 14.95 -14.58 -6.46
C ALA A 86 14.40 -15.31 -7.71
N ALA A 87 13.08 -15.45 -7.80
CA ALA A 87 12.42 -16.07 -8.96
C ALA A 87 12.70 -15.30 -10.24
N THR A 88 12.68 -13.97 -10.19
CA THR A 88 12.98 -13.11 -11.34
C THR A 88 14.42 -13.23 -11.78
N LEU A 89 15.37 -13.27 -10.84
CA LEU A 89 16.79 -13.44 -11.13
C LEU A 89 17.09 -14.80 -11.75
N VAL A 90 16.48 -15.87 -11.25
CA VAL A 90 16.63 -17.22 -11.81
C VAL A 90 16.12 -17.26 -13.27
N ALA A 91 14.94 -16.68 -13.51
CA ALA A 91 14.39 -16.61 -14.87
C ALA A 91 15.25 -15.78 -15.81
N ALA A 92 15.79 -14.64 -15.35
CA ALA A 92 16.69 -13.79 -16.13
C ALA A 92 18.01 -14.51 -16.45
N ALA A 93 18.60 -15.20 -15.49
CA ALA A 93 19.82 -15.97 -15.70
C ALA A 93 19.62 -17.09 -16.74
N ALA A 94 18.51 -17.81 -16.68
CA ALA A 94 18.16 -18.86 -17.64
C ALA A 94 18.04 -18.31 -19.07
N LYS A 95 17.46 -17.10 -19.22
CA LYS A 95 17.28 -16.45 -20.54
C LYS A 95 18.58 -15.89 -21.10
N SER A 96 19.49 -15.41 -20.25
CA SER A 96 20.73 -14.74 -20.69
C SER A 96 21.89 -15.68 -20.88
N SER A 97 21.73 -16.97 -20.64
CA SER A 97 22.81 -17.98 -20.75
C SER A 97 24.01 -17.68 -19.84
N LEU A 98 23.79 -17.03 -18.74
CA LEU A 98 24.83 -16.76 -17.75
C LEU A 98 25.20 -18.01 -16.97
#